data_54d7b536c47463b1c9983f20056d44e6
#
_entry.id   54d7b536c47463b1c9983f20056d44e6
#
_cell.length_a   1.000
_cell.length_b   1.000
_cell.length_c   1.000
_cell.angle_alpha   90.00
_cell.angle_beta   90.00
_cell.angle_gamma   90.00
#
_symmetry.space_group_name_H-M   'P 1'
#
loop_
_entity.id
_entity.type
_entity.pdbx_description
1 polymer ?
#
loop_
_entity_poly.entity_id
_entity_poly.type
_entity_poly.pdbx_seq_one_letter_code
_entity_poly.pdbx_strand_id
1 'polypeptide(L)'
;EYAEQNRERIREPLNDGTQMLFITAGMGGGTGTGASAIVAEVAREMNILTVGIVTIPFAFEGPKKIKKAMTGVAKLAEQVDAILVINNQKLLHIYPDFTLLNAFSKSDDVVANAARSIAEIITIPGYINTDFADVYNTLKNGNVAIMSVGSASGEGRITQAIHEALHSPLVNNDVHGAERMLLQLYCSQENPIITSEMDQVHAFVREMGDDVEVQWGISIDDTLGDKVRVTVIATGYE
;
A
#
# COMPACT_ATOMS: atom_id res chain seq x y z
N GLU A 1 -2.37 -9.51 25.55
CA GLU A 1 -3.09 -10.30 26.58
C GLU A 1 -4.61 -10.28 26.35
N TYR A 2 -5.29 -9.11 26.31
CA TYR A 2 -6.74 -9.04 26.09
C TYR A 2 -7.16 -9.60 24.71
N ALA A 3 -6.48 -9.26 23.64
CA ALA A 3 -6.77 -9.79 22.31
C ALA A 3 -6.55 -11.30 22.23
N GLU A 4 -5.52 -11.82 22.88
CA GLU A 4 -5.23 -13.25 22.96
C GLU A 4 -6.37 -14.03 23.67
N GLN A 5 -6.90 -13.47 24.73
CA GLN A 5 -8.03 -14.08 25.46
C GLN A 5 -9.35 -14.01 24.70
N ASN A 6 -9.46 -13.20 23.66
CA ASN A 6 -10.68 -12.94 22.89
C ASN A 6 -10.56 -13.34 21.41
N ARG A 7 -9.72 -14.32 21.06
CA ARG A 7 -9.49 -14.77 19.67
C ARG A 7 -10.79 -15.14 18.94
N GLU A 8 -11.71 -15.84 19.61
CA GLU A 8 -12.99 -16.22 19.00
C GLU A 8 -13.87 -15.01 18.67
N ARG A 9 -13.83 -13.95 19.48
CA ARG A 9 -14.55 -12.70 19.19
C ARG A 9 -13.95 -11.92 18.02
N ILE A 10 -12.67 -12.15 17.72
CA ILE A 10 -12.00 -11.60 16.52
C ILE A 10 -12.38 -12.44 15.30
N ARG A 11 -12.48 -13.76 15.45
CA ARG A 11 -12.81 -14.71 14.39
C ARG A 11 -14.25 -14.56 13.91
N GLU A 12 -15.19 -14.32 14.80
CA GLU A 12 -16.63 -14.27 14.52
C GLU A 12 -16.99 -13.30 13.38
N PRO A 13 -16.57 -12.00 13.38
CA PRO A 13 -16.89 -11.07 12.30
C PRO A 13 -16.17 -11.38 10.97
N LEU A 14 -15.09 -12.16 11.00
CA LEU A 14 -14.34 -12.54 9.81
C LEU A 14 -14.88 -13.81 9.13
N ASN A 15 -15.82 -14.50 9.76
CA ASN A 15 -16.39 -15.76 9.26
C ASN A 15 -17.64 -15.54 8.36
N ASP A 16 -17.65 -14.44 7.62
CA ASP A 16 -18.73 -14.05 6.70
C ASP A 16 -18.37 -14.22 5.21
N GLY A 17 -17.26 -14.92 4.92
CA GLY A 17 -16.71 -15.05 3.58
C GLY A 17 -15.66 -13.99 3.24
N THR A 18 -15.16 -13.25 4.23
CA THR A 18 -14.06 -12.27 4.07
C THR A 18 -12.84 -12.95 3.43
N GLN A 19 -12.36 -12.41 2.33
CA GLN A 19 -11.20 -12.91 1.59
C GLN A 19 -9.94 -12.07 1.82
N MET A 20 -10.08 -10.81 2.23
CA MET A 20 -8.98 -9.89 2.48
C MET A 20 -9.25 -9.03 3.71
N LEU A 21 -8.21 -8.81 4.51
CA LEU A 21 -8.25 -7.99 5.71
C LEU A 21 -7.12 -6.96 5.70
N PHE A 22 -7.48 -5.69 5.87
CA PHE A 22 -6.52 -4.64 6.18
C PHE A 22 -6.43 -4.45 7.69
N ILE A 23 -5.21 -4.48 8.22
CA ILE A 23 -4.91 -4.15 9.60
C ILE A 23 -4.16 -2.82 9.63
N THR A 24 -4.85 -1.77 10.07
CA THR A 24 -4.26 -0.44 10.20
C THR A 24 -3.97 -0.12 11.66
N ALA A 25 -2.75 0.33 11.95
CA ALA A 25 -2.37 0.67 13.32
C ALA A 25 -1.24 1.71 13.39
N GLY A 26 -1.38 2.65 14.33
CA GLY A 26 -0.26 3.45 14.80
C GLY A 26 0.57 2.63 15.79
N MET A 27 1.83 2.36 15.44
CA MET A 27 2.74 1.57 16.27
C MET A 27 3.35 2.39 17.41
N GLY A 28 3.77 1.72 18.48
CA GLY A 28 4.38 2.34 19.67
C GLY A 28 3.44 2.53 20.85
N GLY A 29 2.13 2.45 20.63
CA GLY A 29 1.10 2.41 21.68
C GLY A 29 0.91 1.02 22.29
N GLY A 30 -0.13 0.84 23.11
CA GLY A 30 -0.50 -0.47 23.69
C GLY A 30 -1.30 -1.32 22.73
N THR A 31 -2.41 -0.78 22.22
CA THR A 31 -3.39 -1.50 21.40
C THR A 31 -2.83 -1.85 20.02
N GLY A 32 -2.39 -0.85 19.25
CA GLY A 32 -1.88 -1.09 17.90
C GLY A 32 -0.70 -2.05 17.87
N THR A 33 0.29 -1.86 18.77
CA THR A 33 1.47 -2.70 18.83
C THR A 33 1.19 -4.13 19.32
N GLY A 34 0.20 -4.31 20.22
CA GLY A 34 -0.05 -5.60 20.86
C GLY A 34 -1.17 -6.42 20.23
N ALA A 35 -2.25 -5.77 19.75
CA ALA A 35 -3.42 -6.48 19.24
C ALA A 35 -3.31 -6.80 17.75
N SER A 36 -2.62 -5.96 16.96
CA SER A 36 -2.54 -6.13 15.50
C SER A 36 -2.00 -7.49 15.08
N ALA A 37 -0.93 -7.97 15.73
CA ALA A 37 -0.34 -9.27 15.43
C ALA A 37 -1.30 -10.44 15.74
N ILE A 38 -2.10 -10.35 16.83
CA ILE A 38 -3.09 -11.37 17.18
C ILE A 38 -4.22 -11.40 16.14
N VAL A 39 -4.71 -10.24 15.72
CA VAL A 39 -5.73 -10.15 14.66
C VAL A 39 -5.20 -10.75 13.35
N ALA A 40 -3.95 -10.44 12.99
CA ALA A 40 -3.31 -10.99 11.80
C ALA A 40 -3.17 -12.51 11.87
N GLU A 41 -2.76 -13.06 13.01
CA GLU A 41 -2.63 -14.49 13.23
C GLU A 41 -3.98 -15.20 13.05
N VAL A 42 -5.06 -14.66 13.64
CA VAL A 42 -6.42 -15.20 13.47
C VAL A 42 -6.86 -15.17 12.01
N ALA A 43 -6.63 -14.07 11.29
CA ALA A 43 -6.96 -13.96 9.87
C ALA A 43 -6.17 -14.96 9.02
N ARG A 44 -4.88 -15.15 9.32
CA ARG A 44 -4.02 -16.14 8.63
C ARG A 44 -4.50 -17.57 8.84
N GLU A 45 -4.92 -17.94 10.08
CA GLU A 45 -5.52 -19.25 10.38
C GLU A 45 -6.80 -19.50 9.56
N MET A 46 -7.52 -18.44 9.20
CA MET A 46 -8.72 -18.48 8.36
C MET A 46 -8.42 -18.41 6.86
N ASN A 47 -7.16 -18.42 6.44
CA ASN A 47 -6.70 -18.25 5.07
C ASN A 47 -7.17 -16.94 4.40
N ILE A 48 -7.33 -15.87 5.18
CA ILE A 48 -7.66 -14.53 4.70
C ILE A 48 -6.36 -13.83 4.29
N LEU A 49 -6.33 -13.23 3.09
CA LEU A 49 -5.22 -12.36 2.68
C LEU A 49 -5.12 -11.17 3.63
N THR A 50 -4.02 -11.06 4.35
CA THR A 50 -3.87 -10.06 5.41
C THR A 50 -2.78 -9.07 5.07
N VAL A 51 -3.14 -7.79 5.03
CA VAL A 51 -2.23 -6.68 4.73
C VAL A 51 -2.16 -5.73 5.92
N GLY A 52 -0.96 -5.56 6.47
CA GLY A 52 -0.68 -4.56 7.50
C GLY A 52 -0.34 -3.20 6.89
N ILE A 53 -0.97 -2.13 7.36
CA ILE A 53 -0.62 -0.75 6.98
C ILE A 53 -0.40 0.00 8.29
N VAL A 54 0.85 0.26 8.62
CA VAL A 54 1.23 0.76 9.94
C VAL A 54 2.10 2.00 9.87
N THR A 55 1.99 2.84 10.89
CA THR A 55 2.81 4.04 11.00
C THR A 55 3.84 3.91 12.11
N ILE A 56 5.06 4.40 11.84
CA ILE A 56 6.11 4.59 12.85
C ILE A 56 5.97 5.99 13.41
N PRO A 57 6.02 6.17 14.76
CA PRO A 57 5.87 7.46 15.41
C PRO A 57 6.88 8.51 14.93
N PHE A 58 6.53 9.78 15.11
CA PHE A 58 7.44 10.89 14.94
C PHE A 58 8.61 10.83 15.93
N ALA A 59 9.77 11.38 15.55
CA ALA A 59 10.95 11.38 16.39
C ALA A 59 10.73 12.11 17.75
N PHE A 60 9.93 13.17 17.75
CA PHE A 60 9.60 13.92 18.96
C PHE A 60 8.74 13.14 19.98
N GLU A 61 8.13 12.03 19.58
CA GLU A 61 7.36 11.16 20.49
C GLU A 61 8.26 10.29 21.39
N GLY A 62 9.55 10.28 21.11
CA GLY A 62 10.59 9.74 21.95
C GLY A 62 11.09 8.33 21.55
N PRO A 63 12.35 8.01 21.88
CA PRO A 63 13.03 6.80 21.42
C PRO A 63 12.43 5.51 21.97
N LYS A 64 11.84 5.54 23.16
CA LYS A 64 11.17 4.37 23.74
C LYS A 64 9.93 3.96 22.92
N LYS A 65 9.17 4.97 22.44
CA LYS A 65 7.97 4.73 21.62
C LYS A 65 8.36 4.18 20.26
N ILE A 66 9.41 4.73 19.64
CA ILE A 66 9.96 4.25 18.37
C ILE A 66 10.46 2.80 18.49
N LYS A 67 11.25 2.47 19.53
CA LYS A 67 11.73 1.12 19.76
C LYS A 67 10.58 0.11 19.93
N LYS A 68 9.54 0.51 20.68
CA LYS A 68 8.33 -0.32 20.84
C LYS A 68 7.58 -0.49 19.52
N ALA A 69 7.51 0.57 18.71
CA ALA A 69 6.90 0.52 17.38
C ALA A 69 7.63 -0.47 16.47
N MET A 70 8.96 -0.41 16.39
CA MET A 70 9.76 -1.34 15.57
C MET A 70 9.57 -2.79 16.00
N THR A 71 9.53 -3.06 17.30
CA THR A 71 9.23 -4.40 17.82
C THR A 71 7.81 -4.86 17.41
N GLY A 72 6.84 -3.94 17.40
CA GLY A 72 5.46 -4.24 16.98
C GLY A 72 5.38 -4.51 15.48
N VAL A 73 6.08 -3.71 14.68
CA VAL A 73 6.18 -3.92 13.22
C VAL A 73 6.75 -5.29 12.91
N ALA A 74 7.87 -5.68 13.55
CA ALA A 74 8.47 -6.99 13.35
C ALA A 74 7.50 -8.14 13.67
N LYS A 75 6.82 -8.07 14.82
CA LYS A 75 5.83 -9.08 15.20
C LYS A 75 4.64 -9.16 14.25
N LEU A 76 4.16 -8.01 13.76
CA LEU A 76 3.06 -8.00 12.80
C LEU A 76 3.52 -8.56 11.45
N ALA A 77 4.72 -8.21 10.99
CA ALA A 77 5.29 -8.69 9.73
C ALA A 77 5.36 -10.22 9.65
N GLU A 78 5.62 -10.90 10.76
CA GLU A 78 5.61 -12.37 10.84
C GLU A 78 4.21 -12.99 10.64
N GLN A 79 3.14 -12.21 10.82
CA GLN A 79 1.77 -12.70 10.82
C GLN A 79 0.95 -12.25 9.60
N VAL A 80 1.36 -11.20 8.90
CA VAL A 80 0.68 -10.70 7.68
C VAL A 80 1.32 -11.25 6.41
N ASP A 81 0.58 -11.22 5.32
CA ASP A 81 1.11 -11.56 3.99
C ASP A 81 1.98 -10.44 3.42
N ALA A 82 1.55 -9.21 3.63
CA ALA A 82 2.31 -8.02 3.23
C ALA A 82 2.18 -6.91 4.29
N ILE A 83 3.23 -6.14 4.49
CA ILE A 83 3.24 -5.00 5.40
C ILE A 83 3.75 -3.73 4.73
N LEU A 84 2.94 -2.68 4.76
CA LEU A 84 3.33 -1.32 4.39
C LEU A 84 3.68 -0.55 5.67
N VAL A 85 4.90 -0.04 5.74
CA VAL A 85 5.39 0.73 6.89
C VAL A 85 5.57 2.19 6.49
N ILE A 86 4.76 3.07 7.08
CA ILE A 86 4.78 4.50 6.83
C ILE A 86 5.57 5.18 7.94
N ASN A 87 6.63 5.87 7.57
CA ASN A 87 7.45 6.62 8.52
C ASN A 87 6.93 8.06 8.63
N ASN A 88 6.24 8.37 9.74
CA ASN A 88 5.68 9.70 9.99
C ASN A 88 6.72 10.82 9.97
N GLN A 89 7.98 10.54 10.34
CA GLN A 89 9.05 11.54 10.31
C GLN A 89 9.27 12.13 8.91
N LYS A 90 9.04 11.34 7.86
CA LYS A 90 9.15 11.81 6.48
C LYS A 90 8.12 12.89 6.14
N LEU A 91 6.92 12.85 6.74
CA LEU A 91 5.90 13.89 6.54
C LEU A 91 6.38 15.27 6.95
N LEU A 92 7.19 15.37 8.02
CA LEU A 92 7.75 16.64 8.46
C LEU A 92 8.81 17.21 7.49
N HIS A 93 9.49 16.35 6.74
CA HIS A 93 10.42 16.80 5.71
C HIS A 93 9.70 17.34 4.48
N ILE A 94 8.52 16.75 4.16
CA ILE A 94 7.71 17.16 3.01
C ILE A 94 6.89 18.42 3.34
N TYR A 95 6.41 18.51 4.57
CA TYR A 95 5.51 19.57 5.04
C TYR A 95 6.09 20.26 6.29
N PRO A 96 7.21 20.99 6.17
CA PRO A 96 7.90 21.59 7.31
C PRO A 96 7.05 22.64 8.06
N ASP A 97 6.08 23.25 7.38
CA ASP A 97 5.21 24.29 7.93
C ASP A 97 3.91 23.74 8.55
N PHE A 98 3.74 22.42 8.61
CA PHE A 98 2.55 21.82 9.21
C PHE A 98 2.53 22.04 10.73
N THR A 99 1.34 22.33 11.26
CA THR A 99 1.09 22.20 12.70
C THR A 99 1.17 20.71 13.08
N LEU A 100 1.43 20.42 14.34
CA LEU A 100 1.43 19.03 14.83
C LEU A 100 0.11 18.31 14.53
N LEU A 101 -1.02 19.02 14.69
CA LEU A 101 -2.34 18.45 14.37
C LEU A 101 -2.46 18.08 12.89
N ASN A 102 -1.99 18.96 12.01
CA ASN A 102 -2.00 18.69 10.57
C ASN A 102 -1.06 17.53 10.19
N ALA A 103 0.08 17.39 10.85
CA ALA A 103 1.00 16.28 10.63
C ALA A 103 0.39 14.93 11.02
N PHE A 104 -0.32 14.86 12.15
CA PHE A 104 -1.04 13.65 12.55
C PHE A 104 -2.21 13.33 11.59
N SER A 105 -3.03 14.33 11.24
CA SER A 105 -4.11 14.15 10.28
C SER A 105 -3.57 13.66 8.92
N LYS A 106 -2.46 14.19 8.47
CA LYS A 106 -1.82 13.75 7.22
C LYS A 106 -1.31 12.31 7.28
N SER A 107 -0.80 11.89 8.43
CA SER A 107 -0.42 10.49 8.67
C SER A 107 -1.63 9.55 8.52
N ASP A 108 -2.77 9.93 9.11
CA ASP A 108 -4.01 9.16 8.99
C ASP A 108 -4.52 9.12 7.53
N ASP A 109 -4.45 10.25 6.81
CA ASP A 109 -4.79 10.32 5.39
C ASP A 109 -3.93 9.37 4.52
N VAL A 110 -2.63 9.28 4.81
CA VAL A 110 -1.71 8.39 4.07
C VAL A 110 -2.11 6.92 4.27
N VAL A 111 -2.39 6.52 5.51
CA VAL A 111 -2.86 5.15 5.83
C VAL A 111 -4.19 4.86 5.12
N ALA A 112 -5.15 5.79 5.21
CA ALA A 112 -6.47 5.63 4.59
C ALA A 112 -6.37 5.54 3.07
N ASN A 113 -5.52 6.39 2.45
CA ASN A 113 -5.31 6.36 1.01
C ASN A 113 -4.60 5.09 0.54
N ALA A 114 -3.67 4.54 1.32
CA ALA A 114 -3.03 3.28 1.02
C ALA A 114 -4.05 2.12 0.97
N ALA A 115 -4.87 1.97 2.01
CA ALA A 115 -5.90 0.95 2.05
C ALA A 115 -6.94 1.14 0.92
N ARG A 116 -7.36 2.39 0.68
CA ARG A 116 -8.31 2.72 -0.38
C ARG A 116 -7.75 2.37 -1.76
N SER A 117 -6.51 2.74 -2.06
CA SER A 117 -5.89 2.48 -3.37
C SER A 117 -5.81 1.00 -3.69
N ILE A 118 -5.52 0.14 -2.71
CA ILE A 118 -5.52 -1.31 -2.90
C ILE A 118 -6.96 -1.82 -3.12
N ALA A 119 -7.93 -1.33 -2.33
CA ALA A 119 -9.33 -1.71 -2.48
C ALA A 119 -9.92 -1.27 -3.83
N GLU A 120 -9.57 -0.07 -4.32
CA GLU A 120 -10.00 0.45 -5.62
C GLU A 120 -9.55 -0.43 -6.78
N ILE A 121 -8.38 -1.03 -6.72
CA ILE A 121 -7.88 -1.96 -7.76
C ILE A 121 -8.87 -3.11 -7.98
N ILE A 122 -9.47 -3.61 -6.90
CA ILE A 122 -10.40 -4.75 -6.94
C ILE A 122 -11.84 -4.31 -7.26
N THR A 123 -12.23 -3.11 -6.83
CA THR A 123 -13.63 -2.67 -6.83
C THR A 123 -14.01 -1.78 -8.00
N ILE A 124 -13.05 -1.07 -8.60
CA ILE A 124 -13.31 -0.20 -9.76
C ILE A 124 -13.14 -1.02 -11.05
N PRO A 125 -14.21 -1.21 -11.84
CA PRO A 125 -14.11 -1.92 -13.11
C PRO A 125 -13.26 -1.16 -14.11
N GLY A 126 -12.47 -1.89 -14.89
CA GLY A 126 -11.55 -1.32 -15.88
C GLY A 126 -11.71 -1.88 -17.28
N TYR A 127 -11.00 -1.30 -18.25
CA TYR A 127 -10.86 -1.85 -19.60
C TYR A 127 -9.98 -3.10 -19.60
N ILE A 128 -8.94 -3.10 -18.78
CA ILE A 128 -8.08 -4.24 -18.50
C ILE A 128 -8.20 -4.45 -17.01
N ASN A 129 -8.99 -5.45 -16.64
CA ASN A 129 -9.29 -5.70 -15.25
C ASN A 129 -8.10 -6.35 -14.56
N THR A 130 -7.71 -5.76 -13.46
CA THR A 130 -6.97 -6.40 -12.40
C THR A 130 -7.99 -6.94 -11.41
N ASP A 131 -7.97 -8.22 -11.14
CA ASP A 131 -8.91 -8.85 -10.24
C ASP A 131 -8.30 -9.15 -8.85
N PHE A 132 -9.12 -9.73 -7.98
CA PHE A 132 -8.64 -10.14 -6.65
C PHE A 132 -7.48 -11.14 -6.72
N ALA A 133 -7.42 -12.01 -7.75
CA ALA A 133 -6.34 -12.96 -7.89
C ALA A 133 -4.99 -12.29 -8.16
N ASP A 134 -4.97 -11.22 -8.96
CA ASP A 134 -3.75 -10.45 -9.24
C ASP A 134 -3.23 -9.76 -7.97
N VAL A 135 -4.12 -9.12 -7.21
CA VAL A 135 -3.79 -8.50 -5.91
C VAL A 135 -3.33 -9.57 -4.92
N TYR A 136 -4.02 -10.71 -4.86
CA TYR A 136 -3.65 -11.83 -4.01
C TYR A 136 -2.25 -12.35 -4.35
N ASN A 137 -1.96 -12.60 -5.61
CA ASN A 137 -0.66 -13.12 -6.05
C ASN A 137 0.48 -12.15 -5.77
N THR A 138 0.23 -10.85 -5.93
CA THR A 138 1.23 -9.81 -5.63
C THR A 138 1.51 -9.71 -4.14
N LEU A 139 0.48 -9.74 -3.29
CA LEU A 139 0.61 -9.46 -1.85
C LEU A 139 0.84 -10.70 -1.00
N LYS A 140 0.40 -11.89 -1.43
CA LYS A 140 0.53 -13.14 -0.66
C LYS A 140 1.99 -13.50 -0.44
N ASN A 141 2.37 -13.67 0.84
CA ASN A 141 3.76 -13.90 1.26
C ASN A 141 4.74 -12.85 0.70
N GLY A 142 4.27 -11.61 0.53
CA GLY A 142 5.04 -10.51 -0.05
C GLY A 142 5.99 -9.82 0.92
N ASN A 143 5.93 -10.16 2.20
CA ASN A 143 6.74 -9.57 3.28
C ASN A 143 6.59 -8.04 3.32
N VAL A 144 7.66 -7.31 3.05
CA VAL A 144 7.58 -5.85 2.94
C VAL A 144 6.95 -5.47 1.60
N ALA A 145 5.93 -4.64 1.65
CA ALA A 145 5.32 -4.04 0.48
C ALA A 145 5.67 -2.55 0.40
N ILE A 146 5.94 -2.09 -0.81
CA ILE A 146 6.04 -0.69 -1.16
C ILE A 146 4.81 -0.36 -1.99
N MET A 147 4.14 0.74 -1.63
CA MET A 147 3.04 1.27 -2.43
C MET A 147 3.24 2.76 -2.65
N SER A 148 3.04 3.18 -3.87
CA SER A 148 3.13 4.59 -4.23
C SER A 148 2.09 4.96 -5.28
N VAL A 149 1.75 6.25 -5.31
CA VAL A 149 0.76 6.81 -6.24
C VAL A 149 1.36 8.08 -6.84
N GLY A 150 1.24 8.20 -8.15
CA GLY A 150 1.62 9.40 -8.88
C GLY A 150 0.56 9.75 -9.92
N SER A 151 0.52 11.01 -10.34
CA SER A 151 -0.42 11.48 -11.36
C SER A 151 0.19 12.57 -12.22
N ALA A 152 -0.06 12.52 -13.52
CA ALA A 152 0.42 13.53 -14.45
C ALA A 152 -0.56 13.74 -15.60
N SER A 153 -0.41 14.85 -16.31
CA SER A 153 -1.17 15.20 -17.52
C SER A 153 -0.25 15.64 -18.65
N GLY A 154 -0.79 15.69 -19.85
CA GLY A 154 -0.06 16.14 -21.03
C GLY A 154 0.80 15.05 -21.68
N GLU A 155 1.78 15.46 -22.48
CA GLU A 155 2.66 14.54 -23.21
C GLU A 155 3.53 13.72 -22.23
N GLY A 156 3.60 12.39 -22.46
CA GLY A 156 4.37 11.50 -21.59
C GLY A 156 3.76 11.32 -20.18
N ARG A 157 2.46 11.56 -20.02
CA ARG A 157 1.76 11.55 -18.71
C ARG A 157 1.93 10.24 -17.93
N ILE A 158 2.04 9.09 -18.61
CA ILE A 158 2.26 7.80 -17.93
C ILE A 158 3.66 7.73 -17.33
N THR A 159 4.69 8.05 -18.11
CA THR A 159 6.09 8.10 -17.63
C THR A 159 6.24 9.08 -16.47
N GLN A 160 5.63 10.27 -16.58
CA GLN A 160 5.67 11.28 -15.53
C GLN A 160 4.94 10.82 -14.26
N ALA A 161 3.77 10.17 -14.39
CA ALA A 161 3.01 9.65 -13.26
C ALA A 161 3.77 8.51 -12.55
N ILE A 162 4.40 7.61 -13.29
CA ILE A 162 5.28 6.56 -12.73
C ILE A 162 6.45 7.20 -12.00
N HIS A 163 7.12 8.17 -12.62
CA HIS A 163 8.24 8.88 -12.01
C HIS A 163 7.82 9.59 -10.70
N GLU A 164 6.67 10.25 -10.68
CA GLU A 164 6.12 10.88 -9.46
C GLU A 164 5.83 9.82 -8.38
N ALA A 165 5.22 8.70 -8.74
CA ALA A 165 4.98 7.59 -7.83
C ALA A 165 6.29 7.09 -7.20
N LEU A 166 7.29 6.78 -8.01
CA LEU A 166 8.56 6.24 -7.55
C LEU A 166 9.40 7.23 -6.73
N HIS A 167 9.22 8.52 -6.92
CA HIS A 167 9.93 9.57 -6.18
C HIS A 167 9.11 10.17 -5.04
N SER A 168 7.98 9.54 -4.67
CA SER A 168 7.19 9.96 -3.51
C SER A 168 8.01 9.83 -2.24
N PRO A 169 8.27 10.92 -1.49
CA PRO A 169 9.15 10.89 -0.32
C PRO A 169 8.58 10.13 0.88
N LEU A 170 7.31 9.71 0.83
CA LEU A 170 6.66 8.94 1.89
C LEU A 170 7.10 7.49 1.96
N VAL A 171 7.60 6.97 0.87
CA VAL A 171 8.06 5.60 0.74
C VAL A 171 9.58 5.58 0.56
N ASN A 172 10.31 4.64 1.13
CA ASN A 172 11.71 4.39 0.77
C ASN A 172 11.69 3.63 -0.56
N ASN A 173 11.93 4.34 -1.67
CA ASN A 173 11.39 3.95 -2.98
C ASN A 173 12.44 3.33 -3.88
N ASP A 174 13.15 2.37 -3.39
CA ASP A 174 13.82 1.49 -4.32
C ASP A 174 12.89 0.31 -4.62
N VAL A 175 12.17 0.39 -5.74
CA VAL A 175 11.37 -0.73 -6.25
C VAL A 175 12.26 -1.79 -6.91
N HIS A 176 13.55 -1.49 -7.12
CA HIS A 176 14.51 -2.45 -7.60
C HIS A 176 14.74 -3.54 -6.53
N GLY A 177 14.73 -4.78 -6.96
CA GLY A 177 14.81 -5.92 -6.05
C GLY A 177 13.45 -6.46 -5.57
N ALA A 178 12.34 -5.90 -6.05
CA ALA A 178 11.03 -6.53 -5.90
C ALA A 178 10.94 -7.76 -6.81
N GLU A 179 10.34 -8.83 -6.33
CA GLU A 179 10.03 -10.02 -7.14
C GLU A 179 8.71 -9.87 -7.89
N ARG A 180 7.77 -9.14 -7.31
CA ARG A 180 6.41 -8.98 -7.85
C ARG A 180 5.97 -7.53 -7.79
N MET A 181 5.32 -7.09 -8.84
CA MET A 181 4.80 -5.73 -8.98
C MET A 181 3.39 -5.75 -9.57
N LEU A 182 2.55 -4.86 -9.07
CA LEU A 182 1.25 -4.55 -9.63
C LEU A 182 1.23 -3.07 -10.00
N LEU A 183 0.92 -2.79 -11.26
CA LEU A 183 0.84 -1.46 -11.84
C LEU A 183 -0.60 -1.18 -12.27
N GLN A 184 -1.30 -0.33 -11.55
CA GLN A 184 -2.67 0.05 -11.87
C GLN A 184 -2.73 1.47 -12.40
N LEU A 185 -3.22 1.62 -13.64
CA LEU A 185 -3.41 2.90 -14.30
C LEU A 185 -4.87 3.31 -14.24
N TYR A 186 -5.12 4.59 -14.05
CA TYR A 186 -6.45 5.19 -14.07
C TYR A 186 -6.48 6.37 -15.04
N CYS A 187 -7.53 6.45 -15.83
CA CYS A 187 -7.79 7.58 -16.74
C CYS A 187 -9.28 7.87 -16.81
N SER A 188 -9.66 9.04 -17.30
CA SER A 188 -11.09 9.34 -17.57
C SER A 188 -11.55 8.76 -18.91
N GLN A 189 -12.86 8.61 -19.07
CA GLN A 189 -13.45 8.23 -20.37
C GLN A 189 -13.25 9.30 -21.44
N GLU A 190 -13.16 10.58 -21.06
CA GLU A 190 -12.93 11.70 -21.99
C GLU A 190 -11.48 11.73 -22.50
N ASN A 191 -10.54 11.27 -21.69
CA ASN A 191 -9.10 11.24 -22.03
C ASN A 191 -8.50 9.85 -21.78
N PRO A 192 -8.95 8.82 -22.51
CA PRO A 192 -8.51 7.45 -22.29
C PRO A 192 -7.04 7.27 -22.63
N ILE A 193 -6.42 6.24 -22.06
CA ILE A 193 -5.07 5.82 -22.45
C ILE A 193 -5.17 5.21 -23.85
N ILE A 194 -4.32 5.69 -24.76
CA ILE A 194 -4.25 5.21 -26.15
C ILE A 194 -3.11 4.22 -26.35
N THR A 195 -3.19 3.43 -27.42
CA THR A 195 -2.23 2.35 -27.69
C THR A 195 -0.78 2.82 -27.73
N SER A 196 -0.52 4.02 -28.31
CA SER A 196 0.84 4.58 -28.37
C SER A 196 1.41 4.97 -26.99
N GLU A 197 0.56 5.22 -26.00
CA GLU A 197 1.00 5.49 -24.63
C GLU A 197 1.42 4.20 -23.89
N MET A 198 0.99 3.00 -24.36
CA MET A 198 1.40 1.73 -23.78
C MET A 198 2.90 1.44 -23.94
N ASP A 199 3.57 2.07 -24.91
CA ASP A 199 5.03 2.00 -25.03
C ASP A 199 5.73 2.53 -23.77
N GLN A 200 5.12 3.49 -23.07
CA GLN A 200 5.63 4.04 -21.81
C GLN A 200 5.55 2.99 -20.68
N VAL A 201 4.47 2.24 -20.62
CA VAL A 201 4.31 1.12 -19.67
C VAL A 201 5.33 0.02 -19.97
N HIS A 202 5.47 -0.36 -21.24
CA HIS A 202 6.45 -1.35 -21.66
C HIS A 202 7.89 -0.94 -21.40
N ALA A 203 8.21 0.34 -21.54
CA ALA A 203 9.53 0.87 -21.21
C ALA A 203 9.84 0.72 -19.73
N PHE A 204 8.88 1.06 -18.87
CA PHE A 204 9.01 0.89 -17.42
C PHE A 204 9.15 -0.57 -17.01
N VAL A 205 8.31 -1.48 -17.54
CA VAL A 205 8.39 -2.90 -17.24
C VAL A 205 9.76 -3.49 -17.61
N ARG A 206 10.32 -3.08 -18.76
CA ARG A 206 11.68 -3.49 -19.16
C ARG A 206 12.77 -2.95 -18.25
N GLU A 207 12.60 -1.74 -17.70
CA GLU A 207 13.54 -1.16 -16.74
C GLU A 207 13.60 -1.95 -15.43
N MET A 208 12.48 -2.57 -15.03
CA MET A 208 12.43 -3.41 -13.83
C MET A 208 13.20 -4.74 -13.97
N GLY A 209 13.46 -5.19 -15.20
CA GLY A 209 14.19 -6.42 -15.50
C GLY A 209 13.29 -7.63 -15.72
N ASP A 210 13.90 -8.70 -16.24
CA ASP A 210 13.18 -9.92 -16.64
C ASP A 210 12.78 -10.81 -15.43
N ASP A 211 13.35 -10.57 -14.26
CA ASP A 211 13.12 -11.36 -13.05
C ASP A 211 11.92 -10.90 -12.23
N VAL A 212 11.31 -9.75 -12.58
CA VAL A 212 10.16 -9.17 -11.87
C VAL A 212 8.85 -9.60 -12.54
N GLU A 213 7.98 -10.25 -11.79
CA GLU A 213 6.62 -10.54 -12.27
C GLU A 213 5.76 -9.27 -12.17
N VAL A 214 5.37 -8.70 -13.32
CA VAL A 214 4.58 -7.46 -13.38
C VAL A 214 3.16 -7.79 -13.84
N GLN A 215 2.18 -7.53 -12.97
CA GLN A 215 0.75 -7.49 -13.29
C GLN A 215 0.35 -6.04 -13.54
N TRP A 216 -0.51 -5.77 -14.51
CA TRP A 216 -0.98 -4.42 -14.77
C TRP A 216 -2.42 -4.37 -15.25
N GLY A 217 -3.09 -3.25 -14.99
CA GLY A 217 -4.46 -2.99 -15.42
C GLY A 217 -4.75 -1.54 -15.68
N ILE A 218 -5.91 -1.27 -16.29
CA ILE A 218 -6.40 0.08 -16.60
C ILE A 218 -7.86 0.19 -16.17
N SER A 219 -8.16 1.11 -15.26
CA SER A 219 -9.50 1.42 -14.77
C SER A 219 -9.92 2.85 -15.10
N ILE A 220 -11.23 3.10 -15.07
CA ILE A 220 -11.79 4.41 -15.33
C ILE A 220 -12.04 5.16 -14.03
N ASP A 221 -11.59 6.41 -14.01
CA ASP A 221 -11.86 7.39 -12.96
C ASP A 221 -12.09 8.75 -13.62
N ASP A 222 -13.34 9.11 -13.84
CA ASP A 222 -13.73 10.35 -14.53
C ASP A 222 -13.38 11.62 -13.74
N THR A 223 -13.01 11.49 -12.48
CA THR A 223 -12.56 12.64 -11.67
C THR A 223 -11.17 13.13 -12.07
N LEU A 224 -10.41 12.35 -12.84
CA LEU A 224 -9.07 12.68 -13.29
C LEU A 224 -9.01 13.70 -14.42
N GLY A 225 -10.08 13.85 -15.22
CA GLY A 225 -10.08 14.75 -16.37
C GLY A 225 -9.01 14.35 -17.41
N ASP A 226 -8.00 15.18 -17.63
CA ASP A 226 -6.89 14.93 -18.54
C ASP A 226 -5.69 14.17 -17.92
N LYS A 227 -5.75 13.93 -16.60
CA LYS A 227 -4.68 13.24 -15.88
C LYS A 227 -4.74 11.73 -16.04
N VAL A 228 -3.58 11.11 -15.89
CA VAL A 228 -3.42 9.70 -15.58
C VAL A 228 -2.94 9.58 -14.14
N ARG A 229 -3.52 8.69 -13.36
CA ARG A 229 -3.03 8.28 -12.05
C ARG A 229 -2.45 6.87 -12.16
N VAL A 230 -1.30 6.66 -11.54
CA VAL A 230 -0.63 5.35 -11.48
C VAL A 230 -0.46 4.96 -10.03
N THR A 231 -0.90 3.76 -9.69
CA THR A 231 -0.61 3.12 -8.41
C THR A 231 0.37 1.97 -8.67
N VAL A 232 1.48 1.99 -7.95
CA VAL A 232 2.51 0.94 -7.98
C VAL A 232 2.49 0.22 -6.65
N ILE A 233 2.40 -1.11 -6.67
CA ILE A 233 2.59 -1.97 -5.50
C ILE A 233 3.73 -2.92 -5.84
N ALA A 234 4.75 -2.99 -5.00
CA ALA A 234 5.91 -3.85 -5.19
C ALA A 234 6.19 -4.65 -3.91
N THR A 235 6.47 -5.94 -4.06
CA THR A 235 6.67 -6.88 -2.96
C THR A 235 7.76 -7.90 -3.28
N GLY A 236 8.11 -8.75 -2.28
CA GLY A 236 9.10 -9.80 -2.47
C GLY A 236 10.53 -9.29 -2.33
N TYR A 237 10.74 -8.32 -1.47
CA TYR A 237 12.10 -7.87 -1.11
C TYR A 237 12.76 -8.88 -0.18
N GLU A 238 14.04 -9.24 -0.47
CA GLU A 238 14.89 -10.05 0.42
C GLU A 238 15.25 -9.35 1.74
#